data_3f2948156ad8393cc4a1d7681f7074ca
#
_entry.id   3f2948156ad8393cc4a1d7681f7074ca
#
_cell.length_a   1.000
_cell.length_b   1.000
_cell.length_c   1.000
_cell.angle_alpha   90.00
_cell.angle_beta   90.00
_cell.angle_gamma   90.00
#
_symmetry.space_group_name_H-M   'P 1'
#
loop_
_entity.id
_entity.type
_entity.pdbx_description
1 polymer ?
#
loop_
_entity_poly.entity_id
_entity_poly.type
_entity_poly.pdbx_seq_one_letter_code
_entity_poly.pdbx_strand_id
1 'polypeptide(L)'
;RDYMIQGGDPDSVNAPSDKMLGVGGPDYTLQAEICDGLFHRRGALAAARQGDDVNPERRSSGSQFYIVWGQTYNAAQLKQLEKQLQMQALQEVFNGLVSEHRAEILQLRKDRNRAGLQELQDALEKQARAILKEKGSLLTTEQVEVYTTQGGTPHLDGQYTVFGEIEEGLEVVEAIQQLPTRRVDRPVKAVVGLNMKRL
;
A
#
# COMPACT_ATOMS: atom_id res chain seq x y z
N ARG A 1 11.86 5.25 -10.57
CA ARG A 1 13.06 4.46 -10.23
C ARG A 1 13.06 4.11 -8.77
N ASP A 2 13.70 3.00 -8.40
CA ASP A 2 13.85 2.53 -7.00
C ASP A 2 12.52 2.37 -6.25
N TYR A 3 11.47 2.00 -6.99
CA TYR A 3 10.14 1.85 -6.43
C TYR A 3 9.47 0.53 -6.90
N MET A 4 8.91 0.49 -8.10
CA MET A 4 8.24 -0.69 -8.65
C MET A 4 8.14 -0.60 -10.18
N ILE A 5 7.78 -1.72 -10.79
CA ILE A 5 7.23 -1.77 -12.15
C ILE A 5 5.78 -2.24 -12.06
N GLN A 6 4.89 -1.62 -12.83
CA GLN A 6 3.47 -1.96 -12.88
C GLN A 6 3.07 -2.40 -14.28
N GLY A 7 2.24 -3.41 -14.36
CA GLY A 7 1.71 -3.97 -15.60
C GLY A 7 0.29 -4.47 -15.46
N GLY A 8 -0.21 -5.14 -16.50
CA GLY A 8 -1.54 -5.75 -16.51
C GLY A 8 -2.69 -4.83 -16.89
N ASP A 9 -2.41 -3.60 -17.36
CA ASP A 9 -3.44 -2.75 -17.94
C ASP A 9 -3.80 -3.26 -19.35
N PRO A 10 -5.00 -3.77 -19.60
CA PRO A 10 -5.41 -4.29 -20.91
C PRO A 10 -5.40 -3.21 -21.99
N ASP A 11 -5.56 -1.96 -21.62
CA ASP A 11 -5.53 -0.81 -22.51
C ASP A 11 -4.12 -0.47 -23.02
N SER A 12 -3.09 -1.12 -22.48
CA SER A 12 -1.69 -0.90 -22.88
C SER A 12 -1.35 -1.54 -24.23
N VAL A 13 -2.13 -2.51 -24.69
CA VAL A 13 -1.87 -3.23 -25.94
C VAL A 13 -1.99 -2.27 -27.12
N ASN A 14 -0.88 -2.08 -27.86
CA ASN A 14 -0.78 -1.15 -28.98
C ASN A 14 -1.23 0.29 -28.67
N ALA A 15 -1.11 0.70 -27.41
CA ALA A 15 -1.56 2.03 -26.99
C ALA A 15 -0.71 3.15 -27.61
N PRO A 16 -1.33 4.20 -28.17
CA PRO A 16 -0.63 5.40 -28.63
C PRO A 16 0.22 6.01 -27.50
N SER A 17 1.28 6.70 -27.87
CA SER A 17 2.25 7.22 -26.87
C SER A 17 1.67 8.27 -25.92
N ASP A 18 0.58 8.91 -26.27
CA ASP A 18 -0.15 9.94 -25.53
C ASP A 18 -1.30 9.37 -24.67
N LYS A 19 -1.68 8.10 -24.89
CA LYS A 19 -2.73 7.47 -24.09
C LYS A 19 -2.29 7.33 -22.63
N MET A 20 -3.13 7.81 -21.72
CA MET A 20 -2.94 7.56 -20.28
C MET A 20 -3.27 6.10 -19.97
N LEU A 21 -2.38 5.43 -19.24
CA LEU A 21 -2.50 4.04 -18.79
C LEU A 21 -2.60 3.98 -17.27
N GLY A 22 -2.93 2.80 -16.75
CA GLY A 22 -3.04 2.54 -15.31
C GLY A 22 -4.46 2.63 -14.77
N VAL A 23 -5.45 2.85 -15.65
CA VAL A 23 -6.88 2.93 -15.27
C VAL A 23 -7.71 1.80 -15.88
N GLY A 24 -7.17 1.05 -16.83
CA GLY A 24 -7.84 -0.06 -17.50
C GLY A 24 -7.94 -1.31 -16.62
N GLY A 25 -8.94 -2.13 -16.89
CA GLY A 25 -9.12 -3.40 -16.18
C GLY A 25 -10.34 -4.16 -16.66
N PRO A 26 -10.54 -5.39 -16.22
CA PRO A 26 -11.78 -6.13 -16.43
C PRO A 26 -12.92 -5.51 -15.61
N ASP A 27 -14.15 -5.92 -15.91
CA ASP A 27 -15.37 -5.43 -15.23
C ASP A 27 -15.53 -5.99 -13.79
N TYR A 28 -14.47 -6.47 -13.17
CA TYR A 28 -14.49 -7.01 -11.83
C TYR A 28 -13.24 -6.62 -11.04
N THR A 29 -13.39 -6.63 -9.72
CA THR A 29 -12.30 -6.52 -8.75
C THR A 29 -12.29 -7.74 -7.84
N LEU A 30 -11.15 -8.01 -7.23
CA LEU A 30 -10.97 -9.11 -6.28
C LEU A 30 -11.03 -8.57 -4.85
N GLN A 31 -11.49 -9.39 -3.92
CA GLN A 31 -11.43 -9.06 -2.50
C GLN A 31 -9.96 -8.90 -2.07
N ALA A 32 -9.71 -7.96 -1.16
CA ALA A 32 -8.38 -7.82 -0.59
C ALA A 32 -8.02 -9.05 0.26
N GLU A 33 -6.82 -9.58 0.05
CA GLU A 33 -6.26 -10.71 0.79
C GLU A 33 -4.92 -10.29 1.40
N ILE A 34 -4.99 -9.34 2.34
CA ILE A 34 -3.82 -8.80 3.03
C ILE A 34 -3.50 -9.73 4.20
N CYS A 35 -2.40 -10.46 4.08
CA CYS A 35 -1.97 -11.47 5.04
C CYS A 35 -0.74 -11.03 5.82
N ASP A 36 -0.73 -11.33 7.12
CA ASP A 36 0.46 -11.16 7.95
C ASP A 36 1.61 -12.02 7.41
N GLY A 37 2.82 -11.47 7.42
CA GLY A 37 4.02 -12.14 6.90
C GLY A 37 4.24 -12.02 5.40
N LEU A 38 3.26 -11.53 4.63
CA LEU A 38 3.43 -11.17 3.22
C LEU A 38 3.63 -9.66 3.08
N PHE A 39 4.85 -9.26 2.80
CA PHE A 39 5.23 -7.85 2.76
C PHE A 39 6.01 -7.47 1.50
N HIS A 40 6.16 -6.19 1.25
CA HIS A 40 6.66 -5.63 0.00
C HIS A 40 8.19 -5.62 -0.08
N ARG A 41 8.80 -6.80 0.08
CA ARG A 41 10.24 -6.98 -0.17
C ARG A 41 10.55 -6.83 -1.66
N ARG A 42 11.82 -6.60 -2.00
CA ARG A 42 12.25 -6.59 -3.40
C ARG A 42 11.89 -7.91 -4.08
N GLY A 43 11.26 -7.82 -5.25
CA GLY A 43 10.75 -8.98 -5.97
C GLY A 43 9.34 -9.43 -5.58
N ALA A 44 8.72 -8.84 -4.56
CA ALA A 44 7.32 -9.14 -4.23
C ALA A 44 6.39 -8.77 -5.38
N LEU A 45 5.42 -9.63 -5.64
CA LEU A 45 4.36 -9.47 -6.63
C LEU A 45 3.06 -9.13 -5.91
N ALA A 46 2.50 -7.97 -6.19
CA ALA A 46 1.32 -7.46 -5.51
C ALA A 46 0.26 -6.94 -6.49
N ALA A 47 -0.99 -7.01 -6.08
CA ALA A 47 -2.10 -6.49 -6.87
C ALA A 47 -2.20 -4.96 -6.75
N ALA A 48 -2.34 -4.29 -7.89
CA ALA A 48 -2.68 -2.87 -7.90
C ALA A 48 -4.13 -2.64 -7.48
N ARG A 49 -4.47 -1.46 -7.02
CA ARG A 49 -5.81 -1.05 -6.66
C ARG A 49 -6.01 0.46 -6.72
N GLN A 50 -7.25 0.89 -6.72
CA GLN A 50 -7.60 2.30 -6.54
C GLN A 50 -7.39 2.75 -5.09
N GLY A 51 -7.25 4.06 -4.89
CA GLY A 51 -7.08 4.67 -3.58
C GLY A 51 -8.29 4.49 -2.66
N ASP A 52 -8.07 4.62 -1.35
CA ASP A 52 -9.07 4.37 -0.31
C ASP A 52 -10.28 5.32 -0.39
N ASP A 53 -10.14 6.48 -1.02
CA ASP A 53 -11.20 7.49 -1.25
C ASP A 53 -12.32 6.96 -2.18
N VAL A 54 -11.96 6.12 -3.16
CA VAL A 54 -12.92 5.52 -4.10
C VAL A 54 -13.06 4.01 -3.91
N ASN A 55 -12.18 3.40 -3.12
CA ASN A 55 -12.12 1.95 -2.88
C ASN A 55 -11.83 1.64 -1.39
N PRO A 56 -12.74 1.99 -0.48
CA PRO A 56 -12.52 1.83 0.96
C PRO A 56 -12.35 0.37 1.40
N GLU A 57 -12.88 -0.58 0.61
CA GLU A 57 -12.69 -2.03 0.85
C GLU A 57 -11.32 -2.55 0.39
N ARG A 58 -10.49 -1.68 -0.21
CA ARG A 58 -9.15 -2.02 -0.73
C ARG A 58 -9.14 -3.18 -1.72
N ARG A 59 -10.24 -3.32 -2.49
CA ARG A 59 -10.37 -4.37 -3.49
C ARG A 59 -9.29 -4.26 -4.55
N SER A 60 -8.71 -5.39 -4.90
CA SER A 60 -7.63 -5.49 -5.88
C SER A 60 -8.15 -5.42 -7.31
N SER A 61 -7.35 -4.85 -8.21
CA SER A 61 -7.60 -4.94 -9.66
C SER A 61 -7.66 -6.39 -10.11
N GLY A 62 -8.56 -6.70 -11.04
CA GLY A 62 -8.66 -8.02 -11.66
C GLY A 62 -7.55 -8.32 -12.68
N SER A 63 -6.70 -7.34 -13.03
CA SER A 63 -5.64 -7.53 -14.02
C SER A 63 -4.34 -6.81 -13.71
N GLN A 64 -4.38 -5.63 -13.10
CA GLN A 64 -3.18 -4.85 -12.85
C GLN A 64 -2.44 -5.32 -11.60
N PHE A 65 -1.13 -5.42 -11.71
CA PHE A 65 -0.21 -5.84 -10.67
C PHE A 65 1.07 -5.02 -10.73
N TYR A 66 1.86 -5.10 -9.69
CA TYR A 66 3.19 -4.51 -9.66
C TYR A 66 4.21 -5.47 -9.04
N ILE A 67 5.46 -5.28 -9.45
CA ILE A 67 6.62 -5.99 -8.90
C ILE A 67 7.48 -4.95 -8.19
N VAL A 68 7.74 -5.21 -6.93
CA VAL A 68 8.51 -4.30 -6.06
C VAL A 68 9.98 -4.34 -6.43
N TRP A 69 10.57 -3.16 -6.61
CA TRP A 69 12.02 -2.99 -6.58
C TRP A 69 12.46 -2.38 -5.26
N GLY A 70 12.00 -1.18 -4.96
CA GLY A 70 12.28 -0.47 -3.73
C GLY A 70 13.75 -0.11 -3.53
N GLN A 71 14.08 0.31 -2.33
CA GLN A 71 15.42 0.65 -1.90
C GLN A 71 15.78 -0.08 -0.61
N THR A 72 17.06 -0.14 -0.27
CA THR A 72 17.51 -0.58 1.05
C THR A 72 17.43 0.57 2.04
N TYR A 73 17.18 0.25 3.28
CA TYR A 73 17.01 1.21 4.38
C TYR A 73 18.09 1.01 5.43
N ASN A 74 18.59 2.09 6.00
CA ASN A 74 19.37 2.00 7.22
C ASN A 74 18.46 2.02 8.47
N ALA A 75 19.00 1.72 9.64
CA ALA A 75 18.25 1.64 10.90
C ALA A 75 17.54 2.96 11.25
N ALA A 76 18.16 4.11 10.96
CA ALA A 76 17.56 5.42 11.24
C ALA A 76 16.37 5.70 10.34
N GLN A 77 16.46 5.34 9.04
CA GLN A 77 15.38 5.46 8.07
C GLN A 77 14.19 4.56 8.43
N LEU A 78 14.44 3.30 8.82
CA LEU A 78 13.38 2.39 9.27
C LEU A 78 12.70 2.89 10.55
N LYS A 79 13.47 3.43 11.50
CA LYS A 79 12.89 4.03 12.71
C LYS A 79 12.02 5.24 12.41
N GLN A 80 12.42 6.07 11.45
CA GLN A 80 11.63 7.21 11.01
C GLN A 80 10.34 6.74 10.29
N LEU A 81 10.45 5.72 9.43
CA LEU A 81 9.30 5.11 8.77
C LEU A 81 8.33 4.49 9.78
N GLU A 82 8.83 3.75 10.77
CA GLU A 82 7.99 3.16 11.81
C GLU A 82 7.17 4.21 12.56
N LYS A 83 7.78 5.37 12.86
CA LYS A 83 7.03 6.50 13.46
C LYS A 83 5.90 6.99 12.54
N GLN A 84 6.14 7.08 11.24
CA GLN A 84 5.11 7.49 10.28
C GLN A 84 4.00 6.45 10.22
N LEU A 85 4.33 5.16 10.16
CA LEU A 85 3.36 4.07 10.17
C LEU A 85 2.54 4.05 11.46
N GLN A 86 3.16 4.31 12.61
CA GLN A 86 2.45 4.43 13.89
C GLN A 86 1.46 5.59 13.90
N MET A 87 1.83 6.74 13.33
CA MET A 87 0.92 7.88 13.20
C MET A 87 -0.27 7.57 12.29
N GLN A 88 -0.03 6.93 11.15
CA GLN A 88 -1.10 6.49 10.24
C GLN A 88 -2.03 5.46 10.90
N ALA A 89 -1.46 4.46 11.55
CA ALA A 89 -2.23 3.44 12.26
C ALA A 89 -3.05 4.04 13.40
N LEU A 90 -2.51 5.02 14.13
CA LEU A 90 -3.26 5.76 15.17
C LEU A 90 -4.46 6.48 14.56
N GLN A 91 -4.27 7.15 13.44
CA GLN A 91 -5.35 7.86 12.76
C GLN A 91 -6.44 6.91 12.25
N GLU A 92 -6.04 5.76 11.67
CA GLU A 92 -6.98 4.75 11.20
C GLU A 92 -7.81 4.16 12.35
N VAL A 93 -7.17 3.77 13.45
CA VAL A 93 -7.87 3.25 14.64
C VAL A 93 -8.80 4.30 15.23
N PHE A 94 -8.34 5.54 15.35
CA PHE A 94 -9.16 6.64 15.85
C PHE A 94 -10.37 6.90 14.95
N ASN A 95 -10.22 6.93 13.65
CA ASN A 95 -11.31 7.09 12.69
C ASN A 95 -12.32 5.95 12.78
N GLY A 96 -11.87 4.72 12.98
CA GLY A 96 -12.72 3.56 13.22
C GLY A 96 -13.59 3.75 14.47
N LEU A 97 -12.97 4.12 15.59
CA LEU A 97 -13.67 4.39 16.85
C LEU A 97 -14.67 5.55 16.72
N VAL A 98 -14.31 6.62 16.01
CA VAL A 98 -15.24 7.74 15.72
C VAL A 98 -16.43 7.27 14.90
N SER A 99 -16.22 6.38 13.95
CA SER A 99 -17.30 5.79 13.15
C SER A 99 -18.27 4.95 13.99
N GLU A 100 -17.74 4.15 14.91
CA GLU A 100 -18.54 3.35 15.86
C GLU A 100 -19.37 4.24 16.80
N HIS A 101 -18.84 5.40 17.22
CA HIS A 101 -19.51 6.34 18.12
C HIS A 101 -20.29 7.45 17.38
N ARG A 102 -20.55 7.27 16.09
CA ARG A 102 -21.18 8.31 15.24
C ARG A 102 -22.53 8.79 15.80
N ALA A 103 -23.35 7.89 16.31
CA ALA A 103 -24.66 8.23 16.85
C ALA A 103 -24.54 9.12 18.11
N GLU A 104 -23.63 8.80 19.02
CA GLU A 104 -23.34 9.56 20.22
C GLU A 104 -22.80 10.96 19.90
N ILE A 105 -21.86 11.04 18.94
CA ILE A 105 -21.32 12.31 18.46
C ILE A 105 -22.40 13.20 17.88
N LEU A 106 -23.32 12.64 17.07
CA LEU A 106 -24.43 13.39 16.50
C LEU A 106 -25.39 13.90 17.58
N GLN A 107 -25.66 13.11 18.63
CA GLN A 107 -26.50 13.52 19.75
C GLN A 107 -25.87 14.67 20.54
N LEU A 108 -24.60 14.54 20.91
CA LEU A 108 -23.84 15.58 21.60
C LEU A 108 -23.79 16.92 20.81
N ARG A 109 -23.70 16.82 19.48
CA ARG A 109 -23.76 18.00 18.59
C ARG A 109 -25.15 18.66 18.60
N LYS A 110 -26.24 17.87 18.54
CA LYS A 110 -27.62 18.37 18.63
C LYS A 110 -27.85 19.09 19.96
N ASP A 111 -27.35 18.53 21.05
CA ASP A 111 -27.46 19.08 22.38
C ASP A 111 -26.52 20.25 22.64
N ARG A 112 -25.69 20.62 21.66
CA ARG A 112 -24.64 21.64 21.76
C ARG A 112 -23.69 21.43 22.94
N ASN A 113 -23.52 20.16 23.34
CA ASN A 113 -22.67 19.76 24.46
C ASN A 113 -21.20 19.68 24.01
N ARG A 114 -20.51 20.80 24.02
CA ARG A 114 -19.09 20.91 23.63
C ARG A 114 -18.16 20.17 24.59
N ALA A 115 -18.46 20.21 25.89
CA ALA A 115 -17.67 19.52 26.91
C ALA A 115 -17.74 18.00 26.71
N GLY A 116 -18.95 17.44 26.50
CA GLY A 116 -19.12 16.02 26.23
C GLY A 116 -18.44 15.57 24.92
N LEU A 117 -18.45 16.42 23.87
CA LEU A 117 -17.72 16.13 22.64
C LEU A 117 -16.19 16.05 22.87
N GLN A 118 -15.65 16.96 23.67
CA GLN A 118 -14.21 16.95 24.00
C GLN A 118 -13.85 15.73 24.85
N GLU A 119 -14.65 15.42 25.87
CA GLU A 119 -14.44 14.25 26.71
C GLU A 119 -14.47 12.94 25.90
N LEU A 120 -15.43 12.81 24.97
CA LEU A 120 -15.51 11.66 24.07
C LEU A 120 -14.29 11.58 23.16
N GLN A 121 -13.88 12.69 22.57
CA GLN A 121 -12.69 12.74 21.72
C GLN A 121 -11.43 12.30 22.48
N ASP A 122 -11.23 12.80 23.69
CA ASP A 122 -10.08 12.46 24.53
C ASP A 122 -10.11 10.97 24.92
N ALA A 123 -11.28 10.43 25.21
CA ALA A 123 -11.48 9.02 25.52
C ALA A 123 -11.16 8.12 24.30
N LEU A 124 -11.63 8.48 23.11
CA LEU A 124 -11.36 7.73 21.88
C LEU A 124 -9.89 7.80 21.49
N GLU A 125 -9.22 8.94 21.67
CA GLU A 125 -7.80 9.06 21.42
C GLU A 125 -6.98 8.19 22.38
N LYS A 126 -7.33 8.18 23.66
CA LYS A 126 -6.70 7.33 24.66
C LYS A 126 -6.89 5.84 24.33
N GLN A 127 -8.09 5.46 23.91
CA GLN A 127 -8.39 4.08 23.49
C GLN A 127 -7.59 3.69 22.25
N ALA A 128 -7.50 4.55 21.25
CA ALA A 128 -6.71 4.29 20.04
C ALA A 128 -5.23 4.07 20.37
N ARG A 129 -4.66 4.90 21.25
CA ARG A 129 -3.28 4.75 21.73
C ARG A 129 -3.05 3.42 22.48
N ALA A 130 -4.02 3.00 23.31
CA ALA A 130 -3.95 1.73 24.03
C ALA A 130 -3.97 0.54 23.07
N ILE A 131 -4.84 0.55 22.06
CA ILE A 131 -4.91 -0.49 21.02
C ILE A 131 -3.59 -0.63 20.28
N LEU A 132 -2.96 0.49 19.89
CA LEU A 132 -1.67 0.44 19.20
C LEU A 132 -0.53 -0.03 20.09
N LYS A 133 -0.56 0.34 21.37
CA LYS A 133 0.45 -0.12 22.33
C LYS A 133 0.41 -1.64 22.51
N GLU A 134 -0.77 -2.24 22.49
CA GLU A 134 -0.93 -3.69 22.56
C GLU A 134 -0.43 -4.40 21.30
N LYS A 135 -0.55 -3.77 20.13
CA LYS A 135 -0.02 -4.32 18.87
C LYS A 135 1.52 -4.36 18.83
N GLY A 136 2.20 -3.49 19.57
CA GLY A 136 3.66 -3.44 19.61
C GLY A 136 4.29 -2.79 18.37
N SER A 137 5.47 -3.29 17.98
CA SER A 137 6.16 -2.81 16.77
C SER A 137 5.36 -3.12 15.52
N LEU A 138 5.26 -2.16 14.61
CA LEU A 138 4.59 -2.32 13.30
C LEU A 138 5.51 -2.99 12.27
N LEU A 139 6.80 -3.06 12.53
CA LEU A 139 7.77 -3.81 11.73
C LEU A 139 8.25 -5.02 12.53
N THR A 140 8.16 -6.20 11.92
CA THR A 140 8.74 -7.43 12.49
C THR A 140 10.26 -7.43 12.37
N THR A 141 10.94 -8.27 13.15
CA THR A 141 12.39 -8.46 13.03
C THR A 141 12.78 -8.91 11.62
N GLU A 142 11.99 -9.78 10.99
CA GLU A 142 12.19 -10.24 9.62
C GLU A 142 12.08 -9.09 8.62
N GLN A 143 11.05 -8.25 8.73
CA GLN A 143 10.89 -7.06 7.88
C GLN A 143 12.09 -6.12 8.01
N VAL A 144 12.56 -5.84 9.22
CA VAL A 144 13.74 -5.01 9.46
C VAL A 144 14.97 -5.59 8.77
N GLU A 145 15.22 -6.90 8.93
CA GLU A 145 16.35 -7.57 8.28
C GLU A 145 16.25 -7.49 6.76
N VAL A 146 15.11 -7.83 6.19
CA VAL A 146 14.89 -7.84 4.74
C VAL A 146 15.01 -6.43 4.16
N TYR A 147 14.41 -5.43 4.78
CA TYR A 147 14.48 -4.05 4.27
C TYR A 147 15.86 -3.41 4.41
N THR A 148 16.67 -3.88 5.34
CA THR A 148 18.06 -3.42 5.47
C THR A 148 19.04 -4.12 4.53
N THR A 149 18.76 -5.35 4.11
CA THR A 149 19.65 -6.17 3.29
C THR A 149 19.21 -6.25 1.83
N GLN A 150 17.97 -6.60 1.57
CA GLN A 150 17.42 -6.80 0.23
C GLN A 150 16.72 -5.53 -0.31
N GLY A 151 16.03 -4.82 0.56
CA GLY A 151 15.24 -3.66 0.21
C GLY A 151 13.78 -4.00 -0.10
N GLY A 152 13.03 -2.97 -0.47
CA GLY A 152 11.60 -3.06 -0.77
C GLY A 152 10.87 -1.74 -0.57
N THR A 153 9.55 -1.83 -0.35
CA THR A 153 8.67 -0.67 -0.17
C THR A 153 7.78 -0.82 1.08
N PRO A 154 8.37 -0.74 2.28
CA PRO A 154 7.69 -1.05 3.54
C PRO A 154 6.46 -0.17 3.82
N HIS A 155 6.35 1.00 3.22
CA HIS A 155 5.19 1.89 3.36
C HIS A 155 3.92 1.35 2.69
N LEU A 156 4.01 0.28 1.88
CA LEU A 156 2.87 -0.40 1.27
C LEU A 156 2.38 -1.61 2.08
N ASP A 157 3.11 -2.02 3.11
CA ASP A 157 2.75 -3.18 3.92
C ASP A 157 1.41 -2.98 4.61
N GLY A 158 0.62 -4.06 4.66
CA GLY A 158 -0.72 -4.04 5.23
C GLY A 158 -1.77 -3.26 4.43
N GLN A 159 -1.45 -2.78 3.22
CA GLN A 159 -2.35 -1.97 2.41
C GLN A 159 -2.72 -2.58 1.06
N TYR A 160 -1.93 -3.55 0.59
CA TYR A 160 -2.09 -4.22 -0.70
C TYR A 160 -1.95 -5.72 -0.56
N THR A 161 -2.62 -6.46 -1.45
CA THR A 161 -2.50 -7.93 -1.52
C THR A 161 -1.19 -8.31 -2.18
N VAL A 162 -0.26 -8.89 -1.41
CA VAL A 162 0.94 -9.54 -1.93
C VAL A 162 0.59 -11.01 -2.16
N PHE A 163 0.75 -11.49 -3.40
CA PHE A 163 0.31 -12.83 -3.78
C PHE A 163 1.40 -13.71 -4.41
N GLY A 164 2.61 -13.21 -4.53
CA GLY A 164 3.73 -13.94 -5.08
C GLY A 164 5.06 -13.21 -4.93
N GLU A 165 6.09 -13.81 -5.47
CA GLU A 165 7.44 -13.22 -5.55
C GLU A 165 8.16 -13.68 -6.80
N ILE A 166 9.16 -12.92 -7.22
CA ILE A 166 10.04 -13.27 -8.32
C ILE A 166 11.16 -14.18 -7.78
N GLU A 167 11.20 -15.41 -8.24
CA GLU A 167 12.26 -16.37 -7.90
C GLU A 167 13.45 -16.24 -8.84
N GLU A 168 13.19 -16.01 -10.15
CA GLU A 168 14.22 -15.87 -11.19
C GLU A 168 13.91 -14.66 -12.07
N GLY A 169 14.92 -13.97 -12.58
CA GLY A 169 14.76 -12.85 -13.50
C GLY A 169 14.63 -11.47 -12.82
N LEU A 170 15.10 -11.33 -11.59
CA LEU A 170 15.07 -10.05 -10.88
C LEU A 170 15.87 -8.96 -11.60
N GLU A 171 16.92 -9.33 -12.35
CA GLU A 171 17.70 -8.44 -13.20
C GLU A 171 16.87 -7.83 -14.36
N VAL A 172 15.82 -8.53 -14.81
CA VAL A 172 14.86 -8.01 -15.79
C VAL A 172 14.02 -6.90 -15.17
N VAL A 173 13.57 -7.09 -13.94
CA VAL A 173 12.84 -6.07 -13.16
C VAL A 173 13.73 -4.84 -12.97
N GLU A 174 14.99 -5.04 -12.61
CA GLU A 174 15.96 -3.96 -12.48
C GLU A 174 16.12 -3.16 -13.79
N ALA A 175 16.31 -3.84 -14.89
CA ALA A 175 16.46 -3.21 -16.19
C ALA A 175 15.22 -2.37 -16.57
N ILE A 176 14.03 -2.89 -16.33
CA ILE A 176 12.77 -2.21 -16.65
C ILE A 176 12.58 -0.97 -15.75
N GLN A 177 12.81 -1.08 -14.43
CA GLN A 177 12.61 0.03 -13.51
C GLN A 177 13.59 1.19 -13.72
N GLN A 178 14.71 0.96 -14.41
CA GLN A 178 15.70 1.97 -14.76
C GLN A 178 15.38 2.70 -16.08
N LEU A 179 14.42 2.21 -16.86
CA LEU A 179 14.07 2.84 -18.13
C LEU A 179 13.65 4.31 -17.96
N PRO A 180 14.00 5.17 -18.92
CA PRO A 180 13.49 6.53 -18.92
C PRO A 180 11.96 6.51 -19.09
N THR A 181 11.29 7.31 -18.27
CA THR A 181 9.83 7.42 -18.26
C THR A 181 9.36 8.79 -18.74
N ARG A 182 8.15 8.84 -19.24
CA ARG A 182 7.38 10.05 -19.52
C ARG A 182 6.56 10.46 -18.30
N ARG A 183 5.67 11.41 -18.51
CA ARG A 183 4.65 11.79 -17.53
C ARG A 183 3.85 10.57 -17.08
N VAL A 184 3.54 10.47 -15.77
CA VAL A 184 2.82 9.34 -15.16
C VAL A 184 3.61 8.02 -15.25
N ASP A 185 4.94 8.09 -15.16
CA ASP A 185 5.87 6.95 -15.08
C ASP A 185 5.78 5.92 -16.22
N ARG A 186 5.13 6.28 -17.31
CA ARG A 186 5.09 5.42 -18.50
C ARG A 186 6.46 5.38 -19.19
N PRO A 187 7.04 4.20 -19.47
CA PRO A 187 8.30 4.08 -20.21
C PRO A 187 8.24 4.79 -21.57
N VAL A 188 9.32 5.49 -21.93
CA VAL A 188 9.44 6.20 -23.22
C VAL A 188 9.31 5.23 -24.39
N LYS A 189 9.94 4.05 -24.27
CA LYS A 189 9.79 2.94 -25.21
C LYS A 189 8.92 1.86 -24.55
N ALA A 190 7.98 1.31 -25.31
CA ALA A 190 7.15 0.23 -24.83
C ALA A 190 8.00 -0.99 -24.44
N VAL A 191 7.68 -1.57 -23.30
CA VAL A 191 8.20 -2.88 -22.88
C VAL A 191 7.21 -3.92 -23.39
N VAL A 192 7.67 -4.79 -24.27
CA VAL A 192 6.85 -5.83 -24.90
C VAL A 192 7.52 -7.20 -24.74
N GLY A 193 6.73 -8.25 -24.82
CA GLY A 193 7.23 -9.63 -24.71
C GLY A 193 7.58 -10.07 -23.31
N LEU A 194 7.05 -9.40 -22.28
CA LEU A 194 7.19 -9.82 -20.88
C LEU A 194 6.42 -11.14 -20.68
N ASN A 195 7.16 -12.22 -20.43
CA ASN A 195 6.60 -13.52 -20.10
C ASN A 195 6.95 -13.84 -18.65
N MET A 196 5.94 -14.16 -17.86
CA MET A 196 6.09 -14.72 -16.52
C MET A 196 5.59 -16.16 -16.54
N LYS A 197 6.39 -17.07 -15.99
CA LYS A 197 5.99 -18.46 -15.79
C LYS A 197 5.75 -18.66 -14.30
N ARG A 198 4.67 -19.33 -13.97
CA ARG A 198 4.47 -19.85 -12.62
C ARG A 198 5.33 -21.09 -12.44
N LEU A 199 6.17 -21.09 -11.41
CA LEU A 199 6.94 -22.26 -10.99
C LEU A 199 6.13 -23.14 -10.05
#